data_18cbede457814bdb7e05e41eb1524fa5
#
_entry.id   18cbede457814bdb7e05e41eb1524fa5
#
_cell.length_a   1.000
_cell.length_b   1.000
_cell.length_c   1.000
_cell.angle_alpha   90.00
_cell.angle_beta   90.00
_cell.angle_gamma   90.00
#
_symmetry.space_group_name_H-M   'P 1'
#
loop_
_entity.id
_entity.type
_entity.pdbx_description
1 polymer ?
#
loop_
_entity_poly.entity_id
_entity_poly.type
_entity_poly.pdbx_seq_one_letter_code
_entity_poly.pdbx_strand_id
1 'polypeptide(L)'
;KVSVIRDGIIERDYKPVILRYSILSSKIWVESIGAGGGSIAWIDLETGLLKVGPQGAGANPGPVCYGLGGADPTVSDADLVLGYLNENYFLGGRMRLNKESALQAIREKIAKPLGMDEVEAASGIYRIANSHMSDLIRKATVEKGHDPRNFVLFGFGGAGPVHAGRYAADLGIREIIIPVTASVHGATGLISSDVIYEYGKSDHLLVPANIDRLNANFSMLVEKSNADLQSAGFRDGDVRITRSLDMRYRHQVHELTVPFPTGISEITENDVEEVYRHFDELYEKAYGKGSGYR
;
A
#
# COMPACT_ATOMS: atom_id res chain seq x y z
N LYS A 1 0.75 6.07 -2.78
CA LYS A 1 0.82 4.93 -1.85
C LYS A 1 1.58 3.79 -2.50
N VAL A 2 2.43 3.11 -1.74
CA VAL A 2 3.23 1.96 -2.20
C VAL A 2 3.05 0.80 -1.24
N SER A 3 2.93 -0.41 -1.78
CA SER A 3 3.00 -1.68 -1.08
C SER A 3 3.90 -2.62 -1.86
N VAL A 4 4.48 -3.59 -1.20
CA VAL A 4 5.37 -4.57 -1.82
C VAL A 4 4.75 -5.95 -1.71
N ILE A 5 4.76 -6.69 -2.83
CA ILE A 5 4.39 -8.10 -2.90
C ILE A 5 5.65 -8.87 -3.27
N ARG A 6 6.00 -9.87 -2.48
CA ARG A 6 7.20 -10.68 -2.70
C ARG A 6 6.85 -12.16 -2.58
N ASP A 7 7.24 -12.91 -3.60
CA ASP A 7 6.95 -14.36 -3.66
C ASP A 7 5.45 -14.67 -3.47
N GLY A 8 4.58 -13.80 -4.00
CA GLY A 8 3.13 -13.92 -3.84
C GLY A 8 2.59 -13.49 -2.47
N ILE A 9 3.46 -13.07 -1.55
CA ILE A 9 3.08 -12.68 -0.19
C ILE A 9 2.97 -11.17 -0.09
N ILE A 10 1.82 -10.69 0.37
CA ILE A 10 1.57 -9.28 0.68
C ILE A 10 2.09 -9.01 2.10
N GLU A 11 2.97 -8.02 2.23
CA GLU A 11 3.48 -7.60 3.53
C GLU A 11 2.34 -7.03 4.40
N ARG A 12 2.27 -7.44 5.66
CA ARG A 12 1.25 -7.01 6.63
C ARG A 12 1.88 -6.27 7.80
N ASP A 13 1.16 -5.28 8.29
CA ASP A 13 1.45 -4.59 9.54
C ASP A 13 0.50 -5.17 10.61
N TYR A 14 1.05 -5.88 11.55
CA TYR A 14 0.29 -6.58 12.60
C TYR A 14 -0.05 -5.72 13.81
N LYS A 15 0.60 -4.57 13.95
CA LYS A 15 0.35 -3.61 15.05
C LYS A 15 0.28 -2.18 14.51
N PRO A 16 -0.65 -1.91 13.59
CA PRO A 16 -0.71 -0.61 12.96
C PRO A 16 -1.06 0.48 13.97
N VAL A 17 -0.36 1.61 13.83
CA VAL A 17 -0.69 2.83 14.57
C VAL A 17 -1.42 3.77 13.61
N ILE A 18 -2.67 4.07 13.90
CA ILE A 18 -3.50 4.99 13.12
C ILE A 18 -3.89 6.17 14.02
N LEU A 19 -3.57 7.40 13.61
CA LEU A 19 -3.82 8.62 14.40
C LEU A 19 -3.34 8.53 15.86
N ARG A 20 -2.16 7.92 16.09
CA ARG A 20 -1.55 7.65 17.42
C ARG A 20 -2.21 6.53 18.25
N TYR A 21 -3.23 5.87 17.73
CA TYR A 21 -3.84 4.72 18.39
C TYR A 21 -3.28 3.42 17.81
N SER A 22 -2.84 2.51 18.68
CA SER A 22 -2.49 1.15 18.29
C SER A 22 -3.77 0.38 18.04
N ILE A 23 -3.85 -0.29 16.89
CA ILE A 23 -5.01 -1.11 16.49
C ILE A 23 -4.59 -2.56 16.54
N LEU A 24 -5.43 -3.40 17.16
CA LEU A 24 -5.19 -4.83 17.32
C LEU A 24 -5.60 -5.67 16.09
N SER A 25 -5.91 -5.02 14.96
CA SER A 25 -6.23 -5.69 13.71
C SER A 25 -5.10 -5.50 12.71
N SER A 26 -4.63 -6.58 12.09
CA SER A 26 -3.62 -6.50 11.05
C SER A 26 -4.15 -5.78 9.82
N LYS A 27 -3.29 -5.04 9.14
CA LYS A 27 -3.60 -4.43 7.84
C LYS A 27 -2.51 -4.74 6.83
N ILE A 28 -2.80 -4.60 5.55
CA ILE A 28 -1.77 -4.59 4.51
C ILE A 28 -0.80 -3.43 4.80
N TRP A 29 0.50 -3.72 4.79
CA TRP A 29 1.51 -2.68 4.91
C TRP A 29 1.48 -1.78 3.68
N VAL A 30 1.21 -0.50 3.89
CA VAL A 30 1.15 0.51 2.83
C VAL A 30 1.82 1.78 3.33
N GLU A 31 2.86 2.21 2.65
CA GLU A 31 3.46 3.52 2.85
C GLU A 31 2.76 4.58 2.00
N SER A 32 2.68 5.79 2.54
CA SER A 32 1.97 6.90 1.91
C SER A 32 2.78 8.18 2.04
N ILE A 33 2.90 8.89 0.93
CA ILE A 33 3.39 10.27 0.89
C ILE A 33 2.29 11.21 0.43
N GLY A 34 2.37 12.48 0.75
CA GLY A 34 1.44 13.49 0.27
C GLY A 34 1.70 13.90 -1.17
N ALA A 35 1.94 12.96 -2.09
CA ALA A 35 2.20 13.22 -3.51
C ALA A 35 1.17 12.51 -4.40
N GLY A 36 0.65 13.24 -5.37
CA GLY A 36 -0.32 12.77 -6.35
C GLY A 36 -0.74 13.91 -7.27
N GLY A 37 -1.65 13.65 -8.21
CA GLY A 37 -2.09 14.64 -9.20
C GLY A 37 -2.63 15.94 -8.59
N GLY A 38 -3.31 15.87 -7.44
CA GLY A 38 -3.84 17.04 -6.76
C GLY A 38 -2.84 17.74 -5.83
N SER A 39 -1.58 17.32 -5.74
CA SER A 39 -0.57 17.98 -4.90
C SER A 39 -0.28 19.38 -5.41
N ILE A 40 -0.39 20.38 -4.52
CA ILE A 40 -0.21 21.79 -4.84
C ILE A 40 1.28 22.08 -5.00
N ALA A 41 1.63 22.82 -6.05
CA ALA A 41 2.95 23.39 -6.26
C ALA A 41 2.99 24.80 -5.70
N TRP A 42 4.04 25.11 -4.95
CA TRP A 42 4.19 26.40 -4.28
C TRP A 42 5.67 26.76 -4.10
N ILE A 43 5.94 28.03 -3.82
CA ILE A 43 7.28 28.52 -3.55
C ILE A 43 7.42 28.72 -2.06
N ASP A 44 8.41 28.11 -1.48
CA ASP A 44 8.78 28.32 -0.08
C ASP A 44 9.40 29.72 0.05
N LEU A 45 8.72 30.58 0.79
CA LEU A 45 9.12 31.99 0.93
C LEU A 45 10.43 32.20 1.71
N GLU A 46 10.84 31.22 2.53
CA GLU A 46 12.08 31.28 3.28
C GLU A 46 13.28 30.90 2.43
N THR A 47 13.11 29.88 1.59
CA THR A 47 14.21 29.30 0.79
C THR A 47 14.19 29.72 -0.68
N GLY A 48 13.09 30.27 -1.16
CA GLY A 48 12.88 30.59 -2.58
C GLY A 48 12.75 29.36 -3.48
N LEU A 49 12.60 28.16 -2.91
CA LEU A 49 12.58 26.90 -3.68
C LEU A 49 11.15 26.46 -4.05
N LEU A 50 11.04 25.91 -5.24
CA LEU A 50 9.81 25.22 -5.67
C LEU A 50 9.57 23.97 -4.84
N LYS A 51 8.38 23.83 -4.29
CA LYS A 51 7.91 22.69 -3.53
C LYS A 51 6.62 22.11 -4.12
N VAL A 52 6.39 20.81 -3.93
CA VAL A 52 5.17 20.10 -4.36
C VAL A 52 4.61 19.32 -3.17
N GLY A 53 3.38 19.63 -2.79
CA GLY A 53 2.77 19.07 -1.58
C GLY A 53 3.39 19.66 -0.29
N PRO A 54 3.08 19.09 0.90
CA PRO A 54 2.16 17.96 1.13
C PRO A 54 0.67 18.33 0.98
N GLN A 55 0.36 19.65 0.81
CA GLN A 55 -1.00 20.13 0.61
C GLN A 55 -1.54 19.65 -0.73
N GLY A 56 -2.82 19.31 -0.76
CA GLY A 56 -3.52 18.89 -1.97
C GLY A 56 -4.78 19.69 -2.18
N ALA A 57 -5.11 19.96 -3.45
CA ALA A 57 -6.31 20.70 -3.86
C ALA A 57 -7.61 19.93 -3.61
N GLY A 58 -7.54 18.65 -3.25
CA GLY A 58 -8.70 17.79 -3.08
C GLY A 58 -9.43 17.50 -4.40
N ALA A 59 -10.69 17.11 -4.29
CA ALA A 59 -11.56 16.90 -5.45
C ALA A 59 -12.44 18.13 -5.77
N ASN A 60 -12.69 18.98 -4.79
CA ASN A 60 -13.46 20.21 -4.89
C ASN A 60 -12.78 21.29 -4.02
N PRO A 61 -12.30 22.38 -4.62
CA PRO A 61 -12.36 22.73 -6.03
C PRO A 61 -11.44 21.91 -6.95
N GLY A 62 -10.43 21.21 -6.42
CA GLY A 62 -9.51 20.39 -7.19
C GLY A 62 -8.44 21.20 -7.95
N PRO A 63 -7.70 20.56 -8.88
CA PRO A 63 -6.77 21.19 -9.81
C PRO A 63 -7.40 22.36 -10.58
N VAL A 64 -6.58 23.35 -10.92
CA VAL A 64 -7.04 24.53 -11.68
C VAL A 64 -7.66 24.12 -13.02
N CYS A 65 -7.06 23.14 -13.69
CA CYS A 65 -7.52 22.64 -14.98
C CYS A 65 -8.91 22.00 -14.95
N TYR A 66 -9.45 21.67 -13.76
CA TYR A 66 -10.82 21.14 -13.66
C TYR A 66 -11.89 22.22 -13.88
N GLY A 67 -11.54 23.50 -13.73
CA GLY A 67 -12.50 24.61 -13.92
C GLY A 67 -13.55 24.72 -12.82
N LEU A 68 -13.32 24.13 -11.64
CA LEU A 68 -14.25 24.10 -10.52
C LEU A 68 -13.91 25.15 -9.44
N GLY A 69 -13.05 26.12 -9.76
CA GLY A 69 -12.65 27.20 -8.83
C GLY A 69 -11.32 26.94 -8.12
N GLY A 70 -10.57 25.92 -8.51
CA GLY A 70 -9.19 25.71 -8.07
C GLY A 70 -8.31 26.90 -8.46
N ALA A 71 -7.47 27.37 -7.52
CA ALA A 71 -6.63 28.55 -7.71
C ALA A 71 -5.14 28.25 -7.67
N ASP A 72 -4.74 27.17 -7.02
CA ASP A 72 -3.34 26.80 -6.84
C ASP A 72 -2.92 25.74 -7.85
N PRO A 73 -1.77 25.95 -8.57
CA PRO A 73 -1.31 24.99 -9.56
C PRO A 73 -0.95 23.65 -8.88
N THR A 74 -1.30 22.56 -9.54
CA THR A 74 -1.08 21.20 -9.04
C THR A 74 -0.22 20.38 -10.01
N VAL A 75 0.13 19.16 -9.59
CA VAL A 75 0.80 18.20 -10.48
C VAL A 75 -0.05 17.90 -11.72
N SER A 76 -1.39 17.77 -11.59
CA SER A 76 -2.28 17.56 -12.74
C SER A 76 -2.28 18.74 -13.73
N ASP A 77 -2.14 19.97 -13.23
CA ASP A 77 -1.99 21.15 -14.10
C ASP A 77 -0.68 21.10 -14.88
N ALA A 78 0.40 20.72 -14.22
CA ALA A 78 1.71 20.51 -14.85
C ALA A 78 1.67 19.39 -15.90
N ASP A 79 1.05 18.24 -15.58
CA ASP A 79 0.88 17.12 -16.49
C ASP A 79 0.09 17.51 -17.75
N LEU A 80 -0.93 18.34 -17.57
CA LEU A 80 -1.72 18.87 -18.71
C LEU A 80 -0.91 19.83 -19.58
N VAL A 81 -0.16 20.76 -18.97
CA VAL A 81 0.68 21.72 -19.71
C VAL A 81 1.76 21.00 -20.49
N LEU A 82 2.37 19.98 -19.91
CA LEU A 82 3.41 19.14 -20.53
C LEU A 82 2.84 18.16 -21.59
N GLY A 83 1.50 18.01 -21.68
CA GLY A 83 0.85 17.16 -22.66
C GLY A 83 0.74 15.67 -22.25
N TYR A 84 1.00 15.34 -20.99
CA TYR A 84 0.79 13.98 -20.47
C TYR A 84 -0.69 13.66 -20.26
N LEU A 85 -1.53 14.68 -20.01
CA LEU A 85 -2.98 14.55 -19.97
C LEU A 85 -3.61 15.12 -21.23
N ASN A 86 -4.62 14.44 -21.76
CA ASN A 86 -5.40 14.91 -22.90
C ASN A 86 -6.55 15.81 -22.41
N GLU A 87 -6.55 17.09 -22.83
CA GLU A 87 -7.55 18.08 -22.41
C GLU A 87 -8.98 17.69 -22.80
N ASN A 88 -9.15 16.97 -23.93
CA ASN A 88 -10.44 16.62 -24.51
C ASN A 88 -10.93 15.22 -24.09
N TYR A 89 -10.11 14.44 -23.39
CA TYR A 89 -10.44 13.04 -23.02
C TYR A 89 -10.11 12.73 -21.59
N PHE A 90 -10.67 13.50 -20.66
CA PHE A 90 -10.56 13.23 -19.24
C PHE A 90 -11.84 12.55 -18.74
N LEU A 91 -11.72 11.61 -17.78
CA LEU A 91 -12.83 10.77 -17.32
C LEU A 91 -13.62 10.08 -18.45
N GLY A 92 -12.91 9.58 -19.47
CA GLY A 92 -13.54 8.94 -20.63
C GLY A 92 -14.31 9.95 -21.51
N GLY A 93 -13.83 11.19 -21.60
CA GLY A 93 -14.42 12.26 -22.38
C GLY A 93 -15.58 13.01 -21.69
N ARG A 94 -15.91 12.64 -20.44
CA ARG A 94 -17.00 13.30 -19.69
C ARG A 94 -16.60 14.67 -19.12
N MET A 95 -15.32 14.96 -19.07
CA MET A 95 -14.80 16.22 -18.57
C MET A 95 -13.72 16.75 -19.52
N ARG A 96 -13.82 18.01 -19.88
CA ARG A 96 -12.77 18.73 -20.61
C ARG A 96 -11.93 19.51 -19.63
N LEU A 97 -10.61 19.39 -19.75
CA LEU A 97 -9.67 20.14 -18.91
C LEU A 97 -9.37 21.52 -19.52
N ASN A 98 -9.19 22.52 -18.67
CA ASN A 98 -8.85 23.88 -19.07
C ASN A 98 -7.33 24.10 -19.02
N LYS A 99 -6.65 23.86 -20.15
CA LYS A 99 -5.20 24.01 -20.28
C LYS A 99 -4.75 25.46 -20.09
N GLU A 100 -5.52 26.43 -20.59
CA GLU A 100 -5.18 27.86 -20.48
C GLU A 100 -5.17 28.32 -19.04
N SER A 101 -6.17 27.94 -18.24
CA SER A 101 -6.21 28.27 -16.81
C SER A 101 -5.05 27.63 -16.04
N ALA A 102 -4.70 26.37 -16.35
CA ALA A 102 -3.54 25.70 -15.77
C ALA A 102 -2.23 26.44 -16.10
N LEU A 103 -2.04 26.80 -17.37
CA LEU A 103 -0.87 27.56 -17.83
C LEU A 103 -0.77 28.90 -17.12
N GLN A 104 -1.88 29.64 -17.02
CA GLN A 104 -1.92 30.93 -16.33
C GLN A 104 -1.59 30.80 -14.85
N ALA A 105 -2.14 29.80 -14.16
CA ALA A 105 -1.84 29.59 -12.74
C ALA A 105 -0.36 29.23 -12.50
N ILE A 106 0.23 28.36 -13.33
CA ILE A 106 1.66 28.05 -13.29
C ILE A 106 2.51 29.28 -13.57
N ARG A 107 2.13 30.08 -14.59
CA ARG A 107 2.82 31.34 -14.94
C ARG A 107 2.88 32.29 -13.76
N GLU A 108 1.71 32.61 -13.17
CA GLU A 108 1.61 33.64 -12.15
C GLU A 108 2.23 33.22 -10.82
N LYS A 109 2.00 31.96 -10.41
CA LYS A 109 2.37 31.53 -9.08
C LYS A 109 3.75 30.88 -8.98
N ILE A 110 4.28 30.35 -10.08
CA ILE A 110 5.55 29.63 -10.09
C ILE A 110 6.56 30.26 -11.05
N ALA A 111 6.24 30.36 -12.34
CA ALA A 111 7.19 30.75 -13.38
C ALA A 111 7.70 32.18 -13.16
N LYS A 112 6.83 33.17 -13.06
CA LYS A 112 7.21 34.57 -12.84
C LYS A 112 8.05 34.77 -11.58
N PRO A 113 7.66 34.27 -10.40
CA PRO A 113 8.47 34.44 -9.20
C PRO A 113 9.85 33.81 -9.28
N LEU A 114 10.01 32.72 -10.05
CA LEU A 114 11.30 32.02 -10.23
C LEU A 114 12.08 32.50 -11.46
N GLY A 115 11.53 33.39 -12.26
CA GLY A 115 12.18 33.93 -13.46
C GLY A 115 12.39 32.90 -14.57
N MET A 116 11.46 31.94 -14.72
CA MET A 116 11.51 30.89 -15.73
C MET A 116 10.23 30.89 -16.61
N ASP A 117 10.25 30.12 -17.70
CA ASP A 117 9.04 29.95 -18.51
C ASP A 117 8.08 28.93 -17.89
N GLU A 118 6.84 28.90 -18.41
CA GLU A 118 5.77 28.07 -17.85
C GLU A 118 6.01 26.57 -18.06
N VAL A 119 6.65 26.19 -19.15
CA VAL A 119 6.96 24.78 -19.46
C VAL A 119 8.09 24.31 -18.57
N GLU A 120 9.08 25.16 -18.35
CA GLU A 120 10.17 24.90 -17.40
C GLU A 120 9.62 24.74 -15.98
N ALA A 121 8.72 25.62 -15.53
CA ALA A 121 8.06 25.55 -14.24
C ALA A 121 7.24 24.26 -14.10
N ALA A 122 6.43 23.91 -15.12
CA ALA A 122 5.67 22.66 -15.15
C ALA A 122 6.59 21.43 -15.10
N SER A 123 7.71 21.46 -15.83
CA SER A 123 8.73 20.40 -15.78
C SER A 123 9.37 20.28 -14.39
N GLY A 124 9.59 21.40 -13.71
CA GLY A 124 10.06 21.43 -12.32
C GLY A 124 9.08 20.72 -11.36
N ILE A 125 7.79 21.07 -11.45
CA ILE A 125 6.71 20.43 -10.69
C ILE A 125 6.70 18.91 -10.93
N TYR A 126 6.71 18.51 -12.20
CA TYR A 126 6.71 17.10 -12.60
C TYR A 126 7.92 16.34 -12.03
N ARG A 127 9.12 16.91 -12.12
CA ARG A 127 10.35 16.29 -11.59
C ARG A 127 10.31 16.10 -10.09
N ILE A 128 9.85 17.11 -9.34
CA ILE A 128 9.73 17.02 -7.87
C ILE A 128 8.72 15.95 -7.49
N ALA A 129 7.56 15.90 -8.14
CA ALA A 129 6.56 14.86 -7.90
C ALA A 129 7.12 13.44 -8.13
N ASN A 130 7.86 13.23 -9.23
CA ASN A 130 8.50 11.95 -9.52
C ASN A 130 9.60 11.60 -8.50
N SER A 131 10.40 12.57 -8.06
CA SER A 131 11.41 12.34 -7.02
C SER A 131 10.76 11.84 -5.74
N HIS A 132 9.68 12.46 -5.29
CA HIS A 132 8.93 11.99 -4.11
C HIS A 132 8.41 10.55 -4.29
N MET A 133 7.91 10.21 -5.48
CA MET A 133 7.42 8.85 -5.78
C MET A 133 8.57 7.84 -5.77
N SER A 134 9.71 8.18 -6.39
CA SER A 134 10.92 7.35 -6.38
C SER A 134 11.45 7.12 -4.98
N ASP A 135 11.50 8.16 -4.15
CA ASP A 135 11.99 8.07 -2.78
C ASP A 135 11.11 7.18 -1.91
N LEU A 136 9.78 7.23 -2.10
CA LEU A 136 8.87 6.34 -1.41
C LEU A 136 9.10 4.87 -1.81
N ILE A 137 9.36 4.59 -3.08
CA ILE A 137 9.67 3.23 -3.53
C ILE A 137 11.03 2.77 -3.00
N ARG A 138 12.05 3.65 -2.94
CA ARG A 138 13.33 3.34 -2.30
C ARG A 138 13.14 2.98 -0.82
N LYS A 139 12.34 3.74 -0.10
CA LYS A 139 11.99 3.43 1.30
C LYS A 139 11.32 2.07 1.43
N ALA A 140 10.41 1.76 0.51
CA ALA A 140 9.68 0.48 0.53
C ALA A 140 10.54 -0.72 0.12
N THR A 141 11.65 -0.51 -0.59
CA THR A 141 12.51 -1.58 -1.15
C THR A 141 13.94 -1.52 -0.60
N VAL A 142 14.72 -0.50 -0.96
CA VAL A 142 16.15 -0.41 -0.62
C VAL A 142 16.40 -0.36 0.88
N GLU A 143 15.63 0.43 1.63
CA GLU A 143 15.77 0.51 3.09
C GLU A 143 15.41 -0.81 3.78
N LYS A 144 14.67 -1.69 3.10
CA LYS A 144 14.35 -3.05 3.55
C LYS A 144 15.29 -4.12 3.00
N GLY A 145 16.39 -3.72 2.34
CA GLY A 145 17.39 -4.63 1.79
C GLY A 145 17.00 -5.26 0.46
N HIS A 146 16.04 -4.69 -0.27
CA HIS A 146 15.59 -5.21 -1.57
C HIS A 146 16.07 -4.30 -2.71
N ASP A 147 16.53 -4.92 -3.80
CA ASP A 147 16.91 -4.21 -5.02
C ASP A 147 15.65 -3.96 -5.87
N PRO A 148 15.24 -2.69 -6.12
CA PRO A 148 14.06 -2.38 -6.90
C PRO A 148 14.13 -2.90 -8.34
N ARG A 149 15.33 -3.12 -8.90
CA ARG A 149 15.53 -3.65 -10.25
C ARG A 149 15.02 -5.08 -10.43
N ASN A 150 14.81 -5.80 -9.32
CA ASN A 150 14.28 -7.16 -9.30
C ASN A 150 12.74 -7.21 -9.19
N PHE A 151 12.08 -6.04 -9.19
CA PHE A 151 10.63 -5.95 -9.10
C PHE A 151 10.01 -5.50 -10.42
N VAL A 152 8.77 -5.87 -10.61
CA VAL A 152 7.87 -5.30 -11.60
C VAL A 152 7.08 -4.17 -10.94
N LEU A 153 7.00 -3.03 -11.59
CA LEU A 153 6.20 -1.91 -11.12
C LEU A 153 4.75 -2.07 -11.57
N PHE A 154 3.83 -2.17 -10.64
CA PHE A 154 2.41 -2.20 -10.93
C PHE A 154 1.78 -0.84 -10.64
N GLY A 155 1.49 -0.07 -11.70
CA GLY A 155 1.00 1.31 -11.61
C GLY A 155 -0.52 1.41 -11.76
N PHE A 156 -1.20 2.00 -10.78
CA PHE A 156 -2.64 2.24 -10.83
C PHE A 156 -3.04 3.54 -10.11
N GLY A 157 -4.34 3.89 -10.20
CA GLY A 157 -4.87 5.17 -9.76
C GLY A 157 -4.84 6.22 -10.87
N GLY A 158 -5.07 7.48 -10.56
CA GLY A 158 -5.10 8.58 -11.51
C GLY A 158 -3.71 8.99 -11.97
N ALA A 159 -2.87 9.48 -11.05
CA ALA A 159 -1.55 10.00 -11.35
C ALA A 159 -0.47 8.92 -11.48
N GLY A 160 -0.59 7.78 -10.75
CA GLY A 160 0.41 6.72 -10.76
C GLY A 160 0.85 6.30 -12.16
N PRO A 161 -0.06 5.92 -13.06
CA PRO A 161 0.27 5.53 -14.42
C PRO A 161 0.94 6.63 -15.25
N VAL A 162 0.56 7.90 -15.06
CA VAL A 162 1.12 9.06 -15.80
C VAL A 162 2.62 9.21 -15.50
N HIS A 163 3.01 8.96 -14.28
CA HIS A 163 4.38 9.12 -13.79
C HIS A 163 5.21 7.85 -13.84
N ALA A 164 4.57 6.66 -14.04
CA ALA A 164 5.19 5.35 -13.87
C ALA A 164 6.50 5.18 -14.66
N GLY A 165 6.52 5.61 -15.92
CA GLY A 165 7.71 5.53 -16.77
C GLY A 165 8.90 6.30 -16.22
N ARG A 166 8.66 7.47 -15.61
CA ARG A 166 9.72 8.32 -15.08
C ARG A 166 10.31 7.73 -13.80
N TYR A 167 9.50 7.47 -12.78
CA TYR A 167 10.05 6.96 -11.52
C TYR A 167 10.54 5.52 -11.62
N ALA A 168 10.03 4.70 -12.54
CA ALA A 168 10.62 3.39 -12.85
C ALA A 168 12.03 3.51 -13.43
N ALA A 169 12.23 4.45 -14.37
CA ALA A 169 13.55 4.70 -14.95
C ALA A 169 14.56 5.17 -13.89
N ASP A 170 14.15 6.07 -12.99
CA ASP A 170 14.98 6.58 -11.89
C ASP A 170 15.40 5.48 -10.89
N LEU A 171 14.64 4.38 -10.82
CA LEU A 171 14.89 3.23 -9.96
C LEU A 171 15.55 2.06 -10.69
N GLY A 172 15.68 2.14 -12.01
CA GLY A 172 16.18 1.06 -12.85
C GLY A 172 15.22 -0.12 -13.00
N ILE A 173 13.93 0.07 -12.70
CA ILE A 173 12.88 -0.93 -12.90
C ILE A 173 12.61 -1.03 -14.40
N ARG A 174 12.65 -2.27 -14.93
CA ARG A 174 12.58 -2.51 -16.38
C ARG A 174 11.19 -2.85 -16.89
N GLU A 175 10.33 -3.29 -16.01
CA GLU A 175 8.99 -3.76 -16.37
C GLU A 175 7.93 -3.00 -15.58
N ILE A 176 6.94 -2.46 -16.32
CA ILE A 176 5.83 -1.69 -15.76
C ILE A 176 4.53 -2.32 -16.26
N ILE A 177 3.64 -2.65 -15.35
CA ILE A 177 2.29 -3.11 -15.65
C ILE A 177 1.31 -2.01 -15.28
N ILE A 178 0.51 -1.57 -16.25
CA ILE A 178 -0.61 -0.67 -16.04
C ILE A 178 -1.88 -1.41 -16.44
N PRO A 179 -2.71 -1.84 -15.48
CA PRO A 179 -3.90 -2.61 -15.79
C PRO A 179 -4.95 -1.74 -16.50
N VAL A 180 -5.79 -2.34 -17.33
CA VAL A 180 -6.90 -1.64 -18.00
C VAL A 180 -7.88 -1.00 -17.01
N THR A 181 -7.91 -1.50 -15.79
CA THR A 181 -8.71 -0.98 -14.67
C THR A 181 -7.98 0.07 -13.85
N ALA A 182 -6.82 0.57 -14.26
CA ALA A 182 -5.91 1.39 -13.46
C ALA A 182 -6.63 2.51 -12.69
N SER A 183 -7.53 3.26 -13.34
CA SER A 183 -8.25 4.39 -12.73
C SER A 183 -9.24 3.98 -11.63
N VAL A 184 -9.71 2.74 -11.63
CA VAL A 184 -10.69 2.16 -10.69
C VAL A 184 -10.18 0.88 -10.03
N HIS A 185 -8.86 0.64 -10.09
CA HIS A 185 -8.26 -0.62 -9.66
C HIS A 185 -8.50 -0.93 -8.17
N GLY A 186 -8.60 0.09 -7.33
CA GLY A 186 -8.98 -0.09 -5.93
C GLY A 186 -10.38 -0.71 -5.77
N ALA A 187 -11.36 -0.27 -6.56
CA ALA A 187 -12.70 -0.86 -6.58
C ALA A 187 -12.67 -2.28 -7.17
N THR A 188 -11.90 -2.48 -8.24
CA THR A 188 -11.69 -3.82 -8.84
C THR A 188 -11.10 -4.79 -7.82
N GLY A 189 -10.08 -4.36 -7.05
CA GLY A 189 -9.50 -5.17 -5.99
C GLY A 189 -10.52 -5.53 -4.91
N LEU A 190 -11.37 -4.58 -4.53
CA LEU A 190 -12.39 -4.81 -3.50
C LEU A 190 -13.42 -5.88 -3.92
N ILE A 191 -13.92 -5.82 -5.16
CA ILE A 191 -14.89 -6.80 -5.66
C ILE A 191 -14.27 -8.16 -6.02
N SER A 192 -12.94 -8.22 -6.16
CA SER A 192 -12.19 -9.44 -6.49
C SER A 192 -11.54 -10.08 -5.25
N SER A 193 -11.62 -9.43 -4.09
CA SER A 193 -11.03 -9.97 -2.86
C SER A 193 -12.00 -10.91 -2.15
N ASP A 194 -11.42 -11.92 -1.50
CA ASP A 194 -12.17 -12.79 -0.61
C ASP A 194 -12.69 -12.01 0.61
N VAL A 195 -13.80 -12.45 1.15
CA VAL A 195 -14.27 -12.00 2.46
C VAL A 195 -13.51 -12.78 3.53
N ILE A 196 -12.80 -12.08 4.41
CA ILE A 196 -11.96 -12.70 5.43
C ILE A 196 -12.46 -12.29 6.80
N TYR A 197 -12.71 -13.30 7.65
CA TYR A 197 -12.95 -13.13 9.08
C TYR A 197 -11.79 -13.72 9.85
N GLU A 198 -11.25 -12.97 10.79
CA GLU A 198 -10.18 -13.43 11.68
C GLU A 198 -10.72 -13.58 13.11
N TYR A 199 -10.49 -14.74 13.70
CA TYR A 199 -10.89 -15.05 15.08
C TYR A 199 -9.65 -15.47 15.85
N GLY A 200 -9.48 -14.94 17.04
CA GLY A 200 -8.36 -15.27 17.90
C GLY A 200 -8.81 -15.54 19.34
N LYS A 201 -8.10 -16.43 19.99
CA LYS A 201 -8.21 -16.69 21.42
C LYS A 201 -6.82 -16.65 22.05
N SER A 202 -6.64 -15.80 23.04
CA SER A 202 -5.43 -15.80 23.84
C SER A 202 -5.47 -16.97 24.81
N ASP A 203 -4.52 -17.88 24.68
CA ASP A 203 -4.33 -19.02 25.59
C ASP A 203 -2.83 -19.32 25.70
N HIS A 204 -2.27 -19.08 26.88
CA HIS A 204 -0.84 -19.24 27.12
C HIS A 204 -0.49 -20.74 27.32
N LEU A 205 -0.27 -21.41 26.20
CA LEU A 205 0.23 -22.78 26.17
C LEU A 205 1.74 -22.79 26.12
N LEU A 206 2.37 -23.65 26.89
CA LEU A 206 3.80 -23.90 26.81
C LEU A 206 4.07 -25.11 25.89
N VAL A 207 5.21 -25.10 25.22
CA VAL A 207 5.68 -26.22 24.42
C VAL A 207 6.30 -27.29 25.36
N PRO A 208 5.93 -28.58 25.24
CA PRO A 208 4.94 -29.15 24.33
C PRO A 208 3.50 -28.78 24.71
N ALA A 209 2.70 -28.38 23.71
CA ALA A 209 1.32 -27.95 23.96
C ALA A 209 0.39 -29.14 24.22
N ASN A 210 -0.59 -28.94 25.10
CA ASN A 210 -1.67 -29.90 25.26
C ASN A 210 -2.59 -29.87 24.03
N ILE A 211 -2.60 -30.96 23.27
CA ILE A 211 -3.27 -31.09 21.97
C ILE A 211 -4.78 -31.04 22.12
N ASP A 212 -5.34 -31.69 23.12
CA ASP A 212 -6.79 -31.69 23.38
C ASP A 212 -7.29 -30.27 23.63
N ARG A 213 -6.53 -29.51 24.46
CA ARG A 213 -6.83 -28.11 24.74
C ARG A 213 -6.70 -27.23 23.51
N LEU A 214 -5.71 -27.49 22.66
CA LEU A 214 -5.49 -26.77 21.41
C LEU A 214 -6.65 -27.03 20.43
N ASN A 215 -7.04 -28.30 20.25
CA ASN A 215 -8.18 -28.69 19.43
C ASN A 215 -9.49 -28.09 19.95
N ALA A 216 -9.74 -28.10 21.25
CA ALA A 216 -10.91 -27.48 21.85
C ALA A 216 -10.97 -25.96 21.58
N ASN A 217 -9.82 -25.26 21.64
CA ASN A 217 -9.75 -23.85 21.32
C ASN A 217 -10.09 -23.60 19.84
N PHE A 218 -9.52 -24.36 18.91
CA PHE A 218 -9.82 -24.20 17.48
C PHE A 218 -11.26 -24.58 17.13
N SER A 219 -11.82 -25.63 17.74
CA SER A 219 -13.21 -26.02 17.52
C SER A 219 -14.17 -24.88 17.88
N MET A 220 -13.96 -24.25 19.04
CA MET A 220 -14.75 -23.09 19.45
C MET A 220 -14.66 -21.92 18.46
N LEU A 221 -13.45 -21.63 17.95
CA LEU A 221 -13.24 -20.54 16.96
C LEU A 221 -13.89 -20.88 15.62
N VAL A 222 -13.82 -22.14 15.18
CA VAL A 222 -14.43 -22.63 13.95
C VAL A 222 -15.96 -22.58 14.04
N GLU A 223 -16.56 -23.02 15.15
CA GLU A 223 -18.00 -22.93 15.36
C GLU A 223 -18.48 -21.48 15.27
N LYS A 224 -17.78 -20.56 15.95
CA LYS A 224 -18.09 -19.14 15.86
C LYS A 224 -17.99 -18.60 14.45
N SER A 225 -16.89 -18.93 13.73
CA SER A 225 -16.69 -18.46 12.36
C SER A 225 -17.76 -18.97 11.40
N ASN A 226 -18.15 -20.24 11.54
CA ASN A 226 -19.20 -20.83 10.72
C ASN A 226 -20.57 -20.15 10.95
N ALA A 227 -20.91 -19.87 12.22
CA ALA A 227 -22.17 -19.17 12.54
C ALA A 227 -22.21 -17.76 11.92
N ASP A 228 -21.11 -17.00 12.03
CA ASP A 228 -21.02 -15.65 11.48
C ASP A 228 -21.05 -15.65 9.94
N LEU A 229 -20.33 -16.59 9.29
CA LEU A 229 -20.33 -16.73 7.83
C LEU A 229 -21.67 -17.19 7.28
N GLN A 230 -22.35 -18.12 7.92
CA GLN A 230 -23.71 -18.53 7.56
C GLN A 230 -24.69 -17.37 7.68
N SER A 231 -24.60 -16.57 8.75
CA SER A 231 -25.43 -15.37 8.90
C SER A 231 -25.16 -14.32 7.82
N ALA A 232 -23.93 -14.26 7.30
CA ALA A 232 -23.53 -13.41 6.18
C ALA A 232 -23.91 -13.98 4.80
N GLY A 233 -24.51 -15.18 4.74
CA GLY A 233 -25.03 -15.81 3.52
C GLY A 233 -24.06 -16.73 2.80
N PHE A 234 -22.89 -17.06 3.38
CA PHE A 234 -21.95 -18.03 2.81
C PHE A 234 -22.37 -19.47 3.10
N ARG A 235 -22.05 -20.38 2.17
CA ARG A 235 -22.31 -21.81 2.30
C ARG A 235 -21.03 -22.54 2.69
N ASP A 236 -21.15 -23.69 3.33
CA ASP A 236 -20.00 -24.48 3.80
C ASP A 236 -18.97 -24.81 2.69
N GLY A 237 -19.41 -25.00 1.45
CA GLY A 237 -18.53 -25.26 0.30
C GLY A 237 -17.74 -24.05 -0.18
N ASP A 238 -18.12 -22.83 0.21
CA ASP A 238 -17.47 -21.57 -0.18
C ASP A 238 -16.44 -21.12 0.85
N VAL A 239 -16.35 -21.82 1.99
CA VAL A 239 -15.52 -21.43 3.14
C VAL A 239 -14.22 -22.21 3.18
N ARG A 240 -13.11 -21.48 3.29
CA ARG A 240 -11.77 -22.04 3.54
C ARG A 240 -11.30 -21.61 4.92
N ILE A 241 -10.99 -22.55 5.77
CA ILE A 241 -10.49 -22.30 7.11
C ILE A 241 -8.97 -22.51 7.12
N THR A 242 -8.25 -21.52 7.62
CA THR A 242 -6.81 -21.61 7.92
C THR A 242 -6.61 -21.44 9.42
N ARG A 243 -5.63 -22.14 9.97
CA ARG A 243 -5.29 -22.10 11.39
C ARG A 243 -3.87 -21.61 11.55
N SER A 244 -3.61 -20.84 12.61
CA SER A 244 -2.26 -20.38 12.94
C SER A 244 -2.10 -20.25 14.45
N LEU A 245 -0.85 -20.23 14.91
CA LEU A 245 -0.49 -19.92 16.28
C LEU A 245 0.39 -18.69 16.32
N ASP A 246 0.10 -17.77 17.24
CA ASP A 246 1.04 -16.70 17.59
C ASP A 246 2.01 -17.26 18.64
N MET A 247 3.27 -17.37 18.25
CA MET A 247 4.30 -18.03 19.03
C MET A 247 5.46 -17.09 19.34
N ARG A 248 6.05 -17.28 20.52
CA ARG A 248 7.26 -16.56 20.93
C ARG A 248 8.10 -17.42 21.87
N TYR A 249 9.37 -17.13 21.93
CA TYR A 249 10.19 -17.71 22.99
C TYR A 249 9.86 -17.09 24.35
N ARG A 250 10.15 -17.84 25.38
CA ARG A 250 9.91 -17.39 26.76
C ARG A 250 10.63 -16.07 27.03
N HIS A 251 9.98 -15.15 27.72
CA HIS A 251 10.47 -13.79 28.02
C HIS A 251 10.55 -12.82 26.85
N GLN A 252 10.07 -13.18 25.67
CA GLN A 252 9.93 -12.24 24.54
C GLN A 252 8.57 -11.57 24.53
N VAL A 253 8.52 -10.40 23.90
CA VAL A 253 7.29 -9.60 23.75
C VAL A 253 6.68 -9.79 22.36
N HIS A 254 7.53 -9.97 21.36
CA HIS A 254 7.07 -10.11 19.98
C HIS A 254 6.76 -11.56 19.64
N GLU A 255 5.59 -11.74 19.03
CA GLU A 255 5.09 -13.02 18.56
C GLU A 255 5.25 -13.13 17.06
N LEU A 256 5.45 -14.34 16.55
CA LEU A 256 5.40 -14.67 15.13
C LEU A 256 4.18 -15.55 14.89
N THR A 257 3.40 -15.19 13.88
CA THR A 257 2.26 -15.99 13.43
C THR A 257 2.75 -17.16 12.58
N VAL A 258 2.54 -18.36 13.05
CA VAL A 258 2.96 -19.61 12.39
C VAL A 258 1.73 -20.36 11.91
N PRO A 259 1.55 -20.52 10.59
CA PRO A 259 0.42 -21.25 10.04
C PRO A 259 0.56 -22.76 10.22
N PHE A 260 -0.56 -23.44 10.44
CA PHE A 260 -0.66 -24.88 10.23
C PHE A 260 -0.75 -25.23 8.74
N PRO A 261 -0.40 -26.45 8.35
CA PRO A 261 -0.70 -26.95 7.01
C PRO A 261 -2.20 -26.79 6.68
N THR A 262 -2.51 -26.60 5.42
CA THR A 262 -3.89 -26.42 4.96
C THR A 262 -4.69 -27.73 5.00
N GLY A 263 -5.99 -27.63 5.30
CA GLY A 263 -6.90 -28.79 5.23
C GLY A 263 -6.96 -29.64 6.49
N ILE A 264 -6.29 -29.24 7.58
CA ILE A 264 -6.37 -29.95 8.86
C ILE A 264 -7.74 -29.73 9.48
N SER A 265 -8.44 -30.82 9.81
CA SER A 265 -9.69 -30.80 10.58
C SER A 265 -9.41 -30.92 12.06
N GLU A 266 -8.52 -31.80 12.47
CA GLU A 266 -8.08 -32.05 13.82
C GLU A 266 -6.54 -32.01 13.88
N ILE A 267 -6.00 -31.32 14.86
CA ILE A 267 -4.55 -31.14 15.04
C ILE A 267 -3.99 -32.35 15.75
N THR A 268 -2.91 -32.90 15.20
CA THR A 268 -2.17 -34.04 15.75
C THR A 268 -0.82 -33.59 16.33
N GLU A 269 -0.12 -34.48 17.03
CA GLU A 269 1.24 -34.22 17.52
C GLU A 269 2.21 -33.88 16.37
N ASN A 270 2.08 -34.57 15.23
CA ASN A 270 2.93 -34.32 14.07
C ASN A 270 2.72 -32.91 13.48
N ASP A 271 1.48 -32.44 13.45
CA ASP A 271 1.16 -31.09 12.97
C ASP A 271 1.79 -30.04 13.88
N VAL A 272 1.76 -30.25 15.19
CA VAL A 272 2.35 -29.36 16.17
C VAL A 272 3.88 -29.34 16.07
N GLU A 273 4.53 -30.49 15.88
CA GLU A 273 5.98 -30.57 15.66
C GLU A 273 6.39 -29.84 14.37
N GLU A 274 5.59 -29.93 13.30
CA GLU A 274 5.83 -29.19 12.06
C GLU A 274 5.72 -27.67 12.29
N VAL A 275 4.73 -27.21 13.05
CA VAL A 275 4.57 -25.81 13.41
C VAL A 275 5.76 -25.32 14.25
N TYR A 276 6.28 -26.11 15.18
CA TYR A 276 7.45 -25.73 15.99
C TYR A 276 8.71 -25.58 15.13
N ARG A 277 8.94 -26.49 14.20
CA ARG A 277 10.05 -26.39 13.25
C ARG A 277 9.92 -25.12 12.38
N HIS A 278 8.70 -24.87 11.85
CA HIS A 278 8.43 -23.69 11.04
C HIS A 278 8.59 -22.39 11.84
N PHE A 279 8.24 -22.38 13.12
CA PHE A 279 8.50 -21.26 14.02
C PHE A 279 10.00 -20.96 14.12
N ASP A 280 10.84 -21.97 14.36
CA ASP A 280 12.29 -21.82 14.45
C ASP A 280 12.85 -21.22 13.13
N GLU A 281 12.40 -21.73 11.98
CA GLU A 281 12.81 -21.21 10.65
C GLU A 281 12.39 -19.74 10.44
N LEU A 282 11.15 -19.39 10.75
CA LEU A 282 10.64 -18.02 10.67
C LEU A 282 11.39 -17.08 11.61
N TYR A 283 11.69 -17.58 12.82
CA TYR A 283 12.42 -16.82 13.81
C TYR A 283 13.84 -16.51 13.38
N GLU A 284 14.58 -17.51 12.87
CA GLU A 284 15.93 -17.29 12.33
C GLU A 284 15.94 -16.38 11.10
N LYS A 285 14.91 -16.45 10.27
CA LYS A 285 14.74 -15.54 9.13
C LYS A 285 14.51 -14.09 9.56
N ALA A 286 13.77 -13.88 10.65
CA ALA A 286 13.45 -12.56 11.17
C ALA A 286 14.58 -11.92 11.96
N TYR A 287 15.31 -12.71 12.76
CA TYR A 287 16.28 -12.22 13.75
C TYR A 287 17.72 -12.68 13.51
N GLY A 288 17.96 -13.49 12.48
CA GLY A 288 19.27 -13.99 12.10
C GLY A 288 19.49 -15.44 12.48
N LYS A 289 20.35 -16.12 11.71
CA LYS A 289 20.68 -17.54 11.92
C LYS A 289 21.30 -17.77 13.30
N GLY A 290 20.80 -18.76 14.01
CA GLY A 290 21.24 -19.12 15.36
C GLY A 290 20.67 -18.21 16.47
N SER A 291 19.68 -17.36 16.16
CA SER A 291 19.02 -16.50 17.15
C SER A 291 17.96 -17.25 17.98
N GLY A 292 17.49 -18.40 17.47
CA GLY A 292 16.57 -19.27 18.21
C GLY A 292 17.22 -19.91 19.42
N TYR A 293 16.47 -20.03 20.51
CA TYR A 293 16.90 -20.76 21.70
C TYR A 293 15.73 -21.57 22.27
N ARG A 294 16.01 -22.79 22.66
CA ARG A 294 15.04 -23.71 23.28
C ARG A 294 15.16 -23.67 24.80
#